data_11b2d6438e65a7663816b583e194bf17
#
_entry.id   11b2d6438e65a7663816b583e194bf17
#
_cell.length_a   1.000
_cell.length_b   1.000
_cell.length_c   1.000
_cell.angle_alpha   90.00
_cell.angle_beta   90.00
_cell.angle_gamma   90.00
#
_symmetry.space_group_name_H-M   'P 1'
#
loop_
_entity.id
_entity.type
_entity.pdbx_description
1 polymer ?
#
loop_
_entity_poly.entity_id
_entity_poly.type
_entity_poly.pdbx_seq_one_letter_code
_entity_poly.pdbx_strand_id
1 'polypeptide(L)'
;MNRFLLHASLCGIALMLPAGLCAQETDSLGQQVQKENTLKVDLQMLTHGEIRNGGVSTTPEDNKSQFLMNRERLLIGYERPGLETRLNIQHSGIWGQSGKGAFNVFEAWARMKAQNGLFVQVGRVALAYDDERIIGTNDWAMASLSHDVVRAGYEGKGHKAHVILAYNQNAECLTQGGNYYTDGAQPYKSMVTAWYHYDFPKIPLGASVLFMNTGMQGGEKDANPHSEYQQLIGGYLSYKPNHLRVDGSYYHQLGKNEEGIKINACMASTKVDWSPTDKYGVEAGFDYMSGDKLFAVPPSGSIGVIQHKEIKGFNPIYGSHHKFYGAMDFFYVSTYVHGFTPGLQNAFAGIHIQPINRLTVKADYHYLATATKLLDMNMTLGHQIGVEARYVFAKDIRLSAGYSYMTGTETMEKLKRASGNGSLRWALFSLSISPRIFAINW
;
A
#
# COMPACT_ATOMS: atom_id res chain seq x y z
N MET A 1 1.19 0.45 -46.82
CA MET A 1 2.29 -0.53 -46.88
C MET A 1 2.75 -0.75 -45.44
N ASN A 2 2.52 -1.95 -44.96
CA ASN A 2 2.97 -2.58 -43.70
C ASN A 2 2.74 -1.82 -42.38
N ARG A 3 1.53 -1.96 -41.84
CA ARG A 3 1.25 -1.84 -40.41
C ARG A 3 1.49 -3.21 -39.74
N PHE A 4 2.52 -3.30 -38.91
CA PHE A 4 2.68 -4.44 -38.00
C PHE A 4 1.70 -4.25 -36.84
N LEU A 5 0.61 -4.98 -36.88
CA LEU A 5 -0.28 -5.23 -35.76
C LEU A 5 0.40 -6.23 -34.83
N LEU A 6 0.94 -5.78 -33.71
CA LEU A 6 1.26 -6.65 -32.59
C LEU A 6 -0.05 -6.91 -31.81
N HIS A 7 -0.81 -7.89 -32.28
CA HIS A 7 -1.79 -8.56 -31.45
C HIS A 7 -1.02 -9.46 -30.48
N ALA A 8 -0.89 -9.05 -29.23
CA ALA A 8 -0.52 -9.94 -28.15
C ALA A 8 -1.71 -10.89 -27.92
N SER A 9 -1.77 -11.96 -28.69
CA SER A 9 -2.58 -13.12 -28.36
C SER A 9 -2.07 -13.68 -27.05
N LEU A 10 -2.86 -13.56 -25.97
CA LEU A 10 -2.77 -14.38 -24.77
C LEU A 10 -3.13 -15.83 -25.12
N CYS A 11 -2.37 -16.44 -26.04
CA CYS A 11 -2.46 -17.86 -26.29
C CYS A 11 -1.72 -18.61 -25.19
N GLY A 12 -2.48 -19.29 -24.35
CA GLY A 12 -2.18 -20.57 -23.76
C GLY A 12 -0.70 -20.82 -23.37
N ILE A 13 -0.21 -20.19 -22.29
CA ILE A 13 0.83 -20.84 -21.51
C ILE A 13 0.13 -21.95 -20.75
N ALA A 14 -0.05 -23.10 -21.41
CA ALA A 14 -0.24 -24.36 -20.72
C ALA A 14 1.06 -24.58 -19.93
N LEU A 15 1.09 -24.16 -18.67
CA LEU A 15 2.09 -24.59 -17.71
C LEU A 15 1.96 -26.10 -17.61
N MET A 16 2.78 -26.82 -18.39
CA MET A 16 3.05 -28.23 -18.14
C MET A 16 3.73 -28.31 -16.78
N LEU A 17 2.93 -28.41 -15.73
CA LEU A 17 3.44 -28.86 -14.44
C LEU A 17 3.99 -30.26 -14.65
N PRO A 18 5.24 -30.54 -14.26
CA PRO A 18 5.79 -31.87 -14.40
C PRO A 18 4.89 -32.84 -13.64
N ALA A 19 4.51 -33.93 -14.29
CA ALA A 19 3.66 -35.01 -13.77
C ALA A 19 4.29 -35.78 -12.58
N GLY A 20 5.25 -35.19 -11.88
CA GLY A 20 5.99 -35.74 -10.75
C GLY A 20 5.44 -35.39 -9.36
N LEU A 21 4.27 -34.72 -9.25
CA LEU A 21 3.73 -34.24 -7.96
C LEU A 21 3.04 -35.31 -7.11
N CYS A 22 3.01 -36.56 -7.52
CA CYS A 22 2.39 -37.69 -6.78
C CYS A 22 3.37 -38.79 -6.37
N ALA A 23 4.64 -38.52 -6.14
CA ALA A 23 5.49 -39.48 -5.47
C ALA A 23 5.24 -39.44 -3.97
N GLN A 24 4.61 -40.47 -3.42
CA GLN A 24 4.56 -40.70 -1.96
C GLN A 24 5.98 -40.97 -1.48
N GLU A 25 6.54 -40.06 -0.70
CA GLU A 25 7.78 -40.33 0.03
C GLU A 25 7.47 -41.27 1.20
N THR A 26 8.16 -42.42 1.22
CA THR A 26 8.28 -43.30 2.39
C THR A 26 9.59 -43.00 3.09
N ASP A 27 9.59 -43.00 4.43
CA ASP A 27 10.83 -42.90 5.21
C ASP A 27 11.69 -44.18 5.06
N SER A 28 12.92 -44.15 5.58
CA SER A 28 13.86 -45.28 5.54
C SER A 28 13.38 -46.52 6.28
N LEU A 29 12.23 -46.47 6.98
CA LEU A 29 11.60 -47.57 7.68
C LEU A 29 10.28 -48.04 7.01
N GLY A 30 9.92 -47.45 5.85
CA GLY A 30 8.70 -47.81 5.14
C GLY A 30 7.41 -47.28 5.76
N GLN A 31 7.50 -46.41 6.76
CA GLN A 31 6.35 -45.73 7.32
C GLN A 31 5.94 -44.54 6.42
N GLN A 32 4.67 -44.46 6.07
CA GLN A 32 4.15 -43.27 5.40
C GLN A 32 4.31 -42.06 6.34
N VAL A 33 5.14 -41.10 5.98
CA VAL A 33 5.17 -39.80 6.65
C VAL A 33 3.80 -39.16 6.43
N GLN A 34 2.94 -39.22 7.45
CA GLN A 34 1.65 -38.56 7.43
C GLN A 34 1.90 -37.07 7.45
N LYS A 35 1.82 -36.44 6.30
CA LYS A 35 2.01 -34.99 6.14
C LYS A 35 0.77 -34.29 6.69
N GLU A 36 0.94 -33.50 7.74
CA GLU A 36 -0.16 -32.87 8.48
C GLU A 36 -0.93 -31.86 7.62
N ASN A 37 -2.22 -32.05 7.51
CA ASN A 37 -3.13 -31.02 7.03
C ASN A 37 -3.39 -30.06 8.19
N THR A 38 -3.48 -28.75 7.91
CA THR A 38 -3.79 -27.74 8.92
C THR A 38 -4.97 -26.91 8.45
N LEU A 39 -5.99 -26.76 9.27
CA LEU A 39 -7.07 -25.81 9.11
C LEU A 39 -7.06 -24.82 10.26
N LYS A 40 -7.08 -23.54 9.96
CA LYS A 40 -7.11 -22.44 10.93
C LYS A 40 -8.29 -21.52 10.63
N VAL A 41 -8.98 -21.09 11.69
CA VAL A 41 -10.02 -20.07 11.63
C VAL A 41 -9.69 -18.99 12.64
N ASP A 42 -9.47 -17.78 12.16
CA ASP A 42 -9.16 -16.61 12.95
C ASP A 42 -10.26 -15.55 12.79
N LEU A 43 -10.57 -14.83 13.84
CA LEU A 43 -11.41 -13.63 13.80
C LEU A 43 -10.51 -12.39 13.97
N GLN A 44 -10.82 -11.34 13.25
CA GLN A 44 -10.22 -10.04 13.48
C GLN A 44 -11.32 -8.99 13.56
N MET A 45 -11.37 -8.26 14.67
CA MET A 45 -12.24 -7.11 14.86
C MET A 45 -11.39 -5.89 15.12
N LEU A 46 -11.66 -4.80 14.40
CA LEU A 46 -10.98 -3.53 14.55
C LEU A 46 -12.01 -2.42 14.64
N THR A 47 -12.00 -1.69 15.74
CA THR A 47 -12.84 -0.50 15.92
C THR A 47 -11.93 0.73 16.01
N HIS A 48 -12.22 1.76 15.21
CA HIS A 48 -11.54 3.04 15.21
C HIS A 48 -12.52 4.15 15.58
N GLY A 49 -12.17 4.97 16.58
CA GLY A 49 -12.80 6.26 16.84
C GLY A 49 -11.83 7.38 16.49
N GLU A 50 -12.26 8.32 15.67
CA GLU A 50 -11.43 9.46 15.28
C GLU A 50 -12.15 10.79 15.53
N ILE A 51 -11.37 11.79 15.96
CA ILE A 51 -11.77 13.19 16.06
C ILE A 51 -10.76 13.99 15.22
N ARG A 52 -11.24 14.64 14.18
CA ARG A 52 -10.44 15.49 13.29
C ARG A 52 -10.89 16.93 13.38
N ASN A 53 -9.95 17.84 13.49
CA ASN A 53 -10.16 19.28 13.35
C ASN A 53 -9.21 19.82 12.29
N GLY A 54 -9.73 19.98 11.08
CA GLY A 54 -8.96 20.20 9.88
C GLY A 54 -8.42 18.88 9.27
N GLY A 55 -7.86 18.96 8.10
CA GLY A 55 -7.25 17.82 7.40
C GLY A 55 -8.04 17.39 6.17
N VAL A 56 -8.62 16.22 6.16
CA VAL A 56 -9.16 15.57 4.95
C VAL A 56 -10.46 16.17 4.41
N SER A 57 -11.06 17.16 5.08
CA SER A 57 -12.31 17.78 4.61
C SER A 57 -12.12 18.51 3.26
N THR A 58 -13.04 18.27 2.33
CA THR A 58 -13.07 18.89 1.01
C THR A 58 -13.79 20.26 1.01
N THR A 59 -14.44 20.62 2.10
CA THR A 59 -15.17 21.90 2.24
C THR A 59 -14.50 22.82 3.26
N PRO A 60 -14.27 24.10 2.93
CA PRO A 60 -13.63 25.05 3.84
C PRO A 60 -14.41 25.33 5.13
N GLU A 61 -15.70 25.05 5.13
CA GLU A 61 -16.63 25.48 6.19
C GLU A 61 -16.77 24.47 7.32
N ASP A 62 -16.44 23.19 7.08
CA ASP A 62 -16.64 22.10 8.05
C ASP A 62 -15.37 21.24 8.22
N ASN A 63 -14.42 21.82 8.95
CA ASN A 63 -13.12 21.18 9.20
C ASN A 63 -13.13 20.16 10.34
N LYS A 64 -14.29 19.96 10.99
CA LYS A 64 -14.42 19.06 12.13
C LYS A 64 -15.18 17.82 11.75
N SER A 65 -14.63 16.67 12.04
CA SER A 65 -15.33 15.40 11.93
C SER A 65 -15.05 14.51 13.13
N GLN A 66 -16.05 13.74 13.54
CA GLN A 66 -15.92 12.70 14.53
C GLN A 66 -16.72 11.49 14.09
N PHE A 67 -16.14 10.33 14.18
CA PHE A 67 -16.79 9.10 13.74
C PHE A 67 -16.20 7.87 14.43
N LEU A 68 -17.01 6.83 14.46
CA LEU A 68 -16.62 5.48 14.84
C LEU A 68 -16.78 4.58 13.63
N MET A 69 -15.75 3.79 13.33
CA MET A 69 -15.77 2.79 12.28
C MET A 69 -15.39 1.43 12.85
N ASN A 70 -15.87 0.39 12.22
CA ASN A 70 -15.48 -0.98 12.53
C ASN A 70 -15.17 -1.77 11.28
N ARG A 71 -14.33 -2.78 11.45
CA ARG A 71 -14.02 -3.80 10.47
C ARG A 71 -13.96 -5.15 11.16
N GLU A 72 -14.70 -6.10 10.65
CA GLU A 72 -14.69 -7.49 11.08
C GLU A 72 -14.21 -8.37 9.94
N ARG A 73 -13.31 -9.31 10.23
CA ARG A 73 -12.81 -10.31 9.28
C ARG A 73 -12.93 -11.71 9.85
N LEU A 74 -13.38 -12.63 9.02
CA LEU A 74 -13.25 -14.06 9.24
C LEU A 74 -12.22 -14.61 8.26
N LEU A 75 -11.12 -15.15 8.82
CA LEU A 75 -10.00 -15.70 8.07
C LEU A 75 -10.01 -17.22 8.18
N ILE A 76 -10.11 -17.91 7.05
CA ILE A 76 -10.04 -19.36 6.96
C ILE A 76 -8.80 -19.70 6.14
N GLY A 77 -7.86 -20.41 6.73
CA GLY A 77 -6.64 -20.88 6.09
C GLY A 77 -6.55 -22.40 6.13
N TYR A 78 -6.33 -23.03 4.96
CA TYR A 78 -6.00 -24.45 4.87
C TYR A 78 -4.64 -24.61 4.24
N GLU A 79 -3.81 -25.48 4.83
CA GLU A 79 -2.46 -25.79 4.38
C GLU A 79 -2.22 -27.29 4.44
N ARG A 80 -1.61 -27.79 3.37
CA ARG A 80 -1.00 -29.12 3.30
C ARG A 80 0.25 -29.05 2.44
N PRO A 81 1.09 -30.09 2.42
CA PRO A 81 2.21 -30.15 1.50
C PRO A 81 1.80 -29.89 0.06
N GLY A 82 2.46 -28.92 -0.56
CA GLY A 82 2.20 -28.52 -1.93
C GLY A 82 0.97 -27.62 -2.17
N LEU A 83 0.13 -27.37 -1.16
CA LEU A 83 -1.07 -26.52 -1.33
C LEU A 83 -1.33 -25.67 -0.09
N GLU A 84 -1.58 -24.39 -0.31
CA GLU A 84 -2.04 -23.41 0.67
C GLU A 84 -3.23 -22.66 0.11
N THR A 85 -4.28 -22.46 0.90
CA THR A 85 -5.44 -21.65 0.51
C THR A 85 -5.80 -20.67 1.60
N ARG A 86 -6.41 -19.56 1.22
CA ARG A 86 -6.95 -18.57 2.15
C ARG A 86 -8.25 -18.00 1.65
N LEU A 87 -9.19 -17.87 2.56
CA LEU A 87 -10.42 -17.10 2.40
C LEU A 87 -10.51 -16.10 3.55
N ASN A 88 -10.63 -14.81 3.24
CA ASN A 88 -10.76 -13.73 4.19
C ASN A 88 -11.97 -12.88 3.80
N ILE A 89 -13.05 -13.03 4.54
CA ILE A 89 -14.31 -12.31 4.35
C ILE A 89 -14.29 -11.11 5.28
N GLN A 90 -14.64 -9.93 4.77
CA GLN A 90 -14.57 -8.67 5.49
C GLN A 90 -15.91 -7.95 5.44
N HIS A 91 -16.33 -7.40 6.57
CA HIS A 91 -17.29 -6.31 6.66
C HIS A 91 -16.59 -5.07 7.21
N SER A 92 -16.96 -3.88 6.73
CA SER A 92 -16.52 -2.60 7.28
C SER A 92 -17.64 -1.57 7.20
N GLY A 93 -17.75 -0.70 8.21
CA GLY A 93 -18.82 0.30 8.23
C GLY A 93 -18.59 1.40 9.25
N ILE A 94 -19.37 2.45 9.13
CA ILE A 94 -19.45 3.56 10.08
C ILE A 94 -20.65 3.30 11.00
N TRP A 95 -20.47 3.51 12.29
CA TRP A 95 -21.54 3.31 13.27
C TRP A 95 -22.72 4.25 12.99
N GLY A 96 -23.93 3.72 13.09
CA GLY A 96 -25.15 4.46 12.80
C GLY A 96 -25.56 4.50 11.32
N GLN A 97 -24.71 4.06 10.41
CA GLN A 97 -25.05 3.92 8.98
C GLN A 97 -25.62 2.52 8.69
N SER A 98 -26.83 2.26 9.15
CA SER A 98 -27.53 1.00 8.91
C SER A 98 -27.65 0.69 7.41
N GLY A 99 -27.26 -0.51 7.02
CA GLY A 99 -27.35 -1.03 5.63
C GLY A 99 -26.36 -0.42 4.63
N LYS A 100 -25.39 0.37 5.07
CA LYS A 100 -24.38 1.00 4.20
C LYS A 100 -22.94 0.52 4.43
N GLY A 101 -22.74 -0.54 5.21
CA GLY A 101 -21.43 -1.17 5.35
C GLY A 101 -21.02 -1.88 4.07
N ALA A 102 -19.70 -1.94 3.83
CA ALA A 102 -19.14 -2.71 2.73
C ALA A 102 -18.88 -4.15 3.19
N PHE A 103 -19.52 -5.12 2.56
CA PHE A 103 -19.21 -6.54 2.71
C PHE A 103 -18.47 -7.00 1.46
N ASN A 104 -17.26 -7.53 1.63
CA ASN A 104 -16.45 -7.98 0.52
C ASN A 104 -15.58 -9.18 0.89
N VAL A 105 -15.05 -9.83 -0.14
CA VAL A 105 -13.96 -10.80 0.00
C VAL A 105 -12.66 -10.04 -0.11
N PHE A 106 -11.92 -9.94 1.00
CA PHE A 106 -10.63 -9.27 1.04
C PHE A 106 -9.52 -10.12 0.43
N GLU A 107 -9.49 -11.43 0.74
CA GLU A 107 -8.60 -12.40 0.11
C GLU A 107 -9.37 -13.69 -0.23
N ALA A 108 -9.10 -14.27 -1.39
CA ALA A 108 -9.56 -15.60 -1.78
C ALA A 108 -8.59 -16.18 -2.80
N TRP A 109 -7.68 -17.04 -2.36
CA TRP A 109 -6.62 -17.54 -3.22
C TRP A 109 -6.18 -18.96 -2.87
N ALA A 110 -5.59 -19.63 -3.87
CA ALA A 110 -4.87 -20.89 -3.71
C ALA A 110 -3.43 -20.73 -4.20
N ARG A 111 -2.48 -21.33 -3.48
CA ARG A 111 -1.05 -21.35 -3.78
C ARG A 111 -0.56 -22.78 -3.83
N MET A 112 -0.10 -23.20 -5.00
CA MET A 112 0.57 -24.47 -5.21
C MET A 112 2.08 -24.27 -5.02
N LYS A 113 2.71 -25.11 -4.22
CA LYS A 113 4.13 -25.04 -3.88
C LYS A 113 4.83 -26.32 -4.30
N ALA A 114 5.96 -26.22 -4.98
CA ALA A 114 6.86 -27.33 -5.23
C ALA A 114 7.94 -27.41 -4.13
N GLN A 115 8.51 -28.58 -3.91
CA GLN A 115 9.56 -28.79 -2.89
C GLN A 115 10.84 -27.96 -3.15
N ASN A 116 11.11 -27.62 -4.40
CA ASN A 116 12.26 -26.82 -4.79
C ASN A 116 12.10 -25.30 -4.58
N GLY A 117 10.99 -24.86 -3.98
CA GLY A 117 10.70 -23.44 -3.71
C GLY A 117 9.95 -22.70 -4.81
N LEU A 118 9.64 -23.34 -5.93
CA LEU A 118 8.76 -22.78 -6.96
C LEU A 118 7.30 -22.78 -6.48
N PHE A 119 6.55 -21.76 -6.87
CA PHE A 119 5.11 -21.71 -6.59
C PHE A 119 4.32 -20.99 -7.67
N VAL A 120 3.02 -21.26 -7.70
CA VAL A 120 2.02 -20.49 -8.43
C VAL A 120 0.85 -20.22 -7.47
N GLN A 121 0.39 -18.97 -7.44
CA GLN A 121 -0.74 -18.52 -6.63
C GLN A 121 -1.74 -17.81 -7.52
N VAL A 122 -3.02 -18.09 -7.35
CA VAL A 122 -4.10 -17.51 -8.15
C VAL A 122 -5.23 -17.07 -7.24
N GLY A 123 -5.80 -15.91 -7.52
CA GLY A 123 -6.97 -15.37 -6.83
C GLY A 123 -6.77 -13.95 -6.33
N ARG A 124 -7.60 -13.54 -5.37
CA ARG A 124 -7.54 -12.22 -4.72
C ARG A 124 -6.54 -12.24 -3.59
N VAL A 125 -5.47 -11.48 -3.72
CA VAL A 125 -4.29 -11.49 -2.83
C VAL A 125 -4.02 -10.09 -2.29
N ALA A 126 -3.85 -9.98 -0.98
CA ALA A 126 -3.29 -8.78 -0.35
C ALA A 126 -1.77 -8.78 -0.57
N LEU A 127 -1.31 -7.99 -1.53
CA LEU A 127 0.11 -7.90 -1.88
C LEU A 127 0.83 -6.92 -0.95
N ALA A 128 1.99 -7.33 -0.43
CA ALA A 128 2.89 -6.49 0.37
C ALA A 128 4.33 -6.78 -0.01
N TYR A 129 5.08 -5.75 -0.39
CA TYR A 129 6.48 -5.86 -0.79
C TYR A 129 7.33 -4.78 -0.11
N ASP A 130 8.53 -5.16 0.31
CA ASP A 130 9.53 -4.30 0.94
C ASP A 130 8.98 -3.56 2.19
N ASP A 131 8.98 -2.24 2.21
CA ASP A 131 8.38 -1.41 3.26
C ASP A 131 6.89 -1.07 3.01
N GLU A 132 6.31 -1.61 1.94
CA GLU A 132 4.95 -1.34 1.47
C GLU A 132 4.72 0.09 0.95
N ARG A 133 5.76 0.80 0.61
CA ARG A 133 5.67 2.16 0.09
C ARG A 133 5.09 2.22 -1.33
N ILE A 134 5.32 1.17 -2.13
CA ILE A 134 4.84 1.04 -3.52
C ILE A 134 3.69 0.05 -3.65
N ILE A 135 3.83 -1.13 -3.07
CA ILE A 135 2.78 -2.16 -3.05
C ILE A 135 2.59 -2.59 -1.60
N GLY A 136 1.42 -2.30 -1.06
CA GLY A 136 1.07 -2.61 0.32
C GLY A 136 -0.40 -2.92 0.50
N THR A 137 -0.72 -3.52 1.63
CA THR A 137 -2.09 -3.93 1.97
C THR A 137 -2.95 -2.77 2.44
N ASN A 138 -2.34 -1.66 2.84
CA ASN A 138 -2.99 -0.53 3.50
C ASN A 138 -3.96 -0.97 4.62
N ASP A 139 -3.52 -1.91 5.46
CA ASP A 139 -4.37 -2.57 6.46
C ASP A 139 -4.84 -1.63 7.59
N TRP A 140 -4.32 -0.43 7.64
CA TRP A 140 -4.84 0.67 8.44
C TRP A 140 -6.24 1.10 7.98
N ALA A 141 -6.44 1.24 6.67
CA ALA A 141 -7.73 1.63 6.10
C ALA A 141 -8.78 0.53 6.30
N MET A 142 -10.03 0.92 6.54
CA MET A 142 -11.12 -0.04 6.72
C MET A 142 -11.34 -0.92 5.50
N ALA A 143 -11.17 -0.39 4.29
CA ALA A 143 -11.29 -1.15 3.05
C ALA A 143 -10.10 -2.08 2.79
N SER A 144 -8.89 -1.66 3.18
CA SER A 144 -7.61 -2.29 2.83
C SER A 144 -7.42 -2.46 1.31
N LEU A 145 -6.29 -3.03 0.87
CA LEU A 145 -6.00 -3.23 -0.56
C LEU A 145 -5.73 -4.70 -0.88
N SER A 146 -6.32 -5.19 -1.96
CA SER A 146 -6.07 -6.51 -2.52
C SER A 146 -6.17 -6.46 -4.05
N HIS A 147 -5.56 -7.44 -4.72
CA HIS A 147 -5.46 -7.50 -6.18
C HIS A 147 -5.88 -8.88 -6.69
N ASP A 148 -6.64 -8.96 -7.76
CA ASP A 148 -6.97 -10.21 -8.44
C ASP A 148 -5.81 -10.55 -9.40
N VAL A 149 -5.04 -11.60 -9.06
CA VAL A 149 -3.74 -11.87 -9.69
C VAL A 149 -3.47 -13.35 -9.94
N VAL A 150 -2.60 -13.59 -10.92
CA VAL A 150 -1.75 -14.79 -10.98
C VAL A 150 -0.36 -14.38 -10.57
N ARG A 151 0.18 -15.00 -9.52
CA ARG A 151 1.55 -14.78 -9.04
C ARG A 151 2.34 -16.08 -9.12
N ALA A 152 3.41 -16.09 -9.90
CA ALA A 152 4.38 -17.18 -9.94
C ALA A 152 5.71 -16.73 -9.35
N GLY A 153 6.44 -17.64 -8.75
CA GLY A 153 7.74 -17.27 -8.19
C GLY A 153 8.54 -18.42 -7.62
N TYR A 154 9.68 -18.01 -7.08
CA TYR A 154 10.62 -18.87 -6.37
C TYR A 154 10.94 -18.23 -5.01
N GLU A 155 10.95 -19.03 -3.96
CA GLU A 155 11.39 -18.64 -2.62
C GLU A 155 12.33 -19.72 -2.05
N GLY A 156 13.60 -19.39 -1.87
CA GLY A 156 14.57 -20.32 -1.30
C GLY A 156 15.99 -19.77 -1.27
N LYS A 157 16.81 -20.25 -0.34
CA LYS A 157 18.25 -19.94 -0.20
C LYS A 157 18.55 -18.41 -0.14
N GLY A 158 17.68 -17.64 0.50
CA GLY A 158 17.78 -16.17 0.57
C GLY A 158 17.26 -15.43 -0.66
N HIS A 159 16.88 -16.11 -1.73
CA HIS A 159 16.32 -15.54 -2.94
C HIS A 159 14.78 -15.59 -2.91
N LYS A 160 14.14 -14.52 -3.33
CA LYS A 160 12.70 -14.44 -3.61
C LYS A 160 12.51 -13.74 -4.94
N ALA A 161 11.90 -14.41 -5.90
CA ALA A 161 11.62 -13.84 -7.22
C ALA A 161 10.15 -14.06 -7.56
N HIS A 162 9.41 -12.99 -7.81
CA HIS A 162 7.98 -13.04 -8.09
C HIS A 162 7.66 -12.34 -9.40
N VAL A 163 6.78 -12.94 -10.19
CA VAL A 163 6.11 -12.32 -11.34
C VAL A 163 4.61 -12.30 -11.04
N ILE A 164 3.98 -11.16 -11.20
CA ILE A 164 2.58 -10.91 -10.89
C ILE A 164 1.89 -10.41 -12.16
N LEU A 165 0.77 -11.00 -12.47
CA LEU A 165 -0.08 -10.63 -13.60
C LEU A 165 -1.47 -10.33 -13.08
N ALA A 166 -2.02 -9.15 -13.41
CA ALA A 166 -3.40 -8.78 -13.13
C ALA A 166 -4.08 -8.24 -14.38
N TYR A 167 -5.38 -8.51 -14.49
CA TYR A 167 -6.23 -7.99 -15.56
C TYR A 167 -7.63 -7.73 -15.02
N ASN A 168 -8.07 -6.48 -15.07
CA ASN A 168 -9.35 -6.03 -14.58
C ASN A 168 -10.32 -5.82 -15.73
N GLN A 169 -11.59 -6.16 -15.48
CA GLN A 169 -12.65 -6.12 -16.47
C GLN A 169 -13.94 -5.61 -15.84
N ASN A 170 -14.77 -4.93 -16.63
CA ASN A 170 -16.14 -4.63 -16.24
C ASN A 170 -17.03 -5.86 -16.40
N ALA A 171 -18.16 -5.90 -15.70
CA ALA A 171 -19.11 -7.03 -15.78
C ALA A 171 -19.69 -7.22 -17.19
N GLU A 172 -19.80 -6.15 -17.98
CA GLU A 172 -20.33 -6.19 -19.35
C GLU A 172 -19.47 -7.04 -20.29
N CYS A 173 -18.19 -7.28 -19.99
CA CYS A 173 -17.32 -8.11 -20.84
C CYS A 173 -17.86 -9.55 -21.01
N LEU A 174 -18.74 -10.02 -20.13
CA LEU A 174 -19.39 -11.33 -20.23
C LEU A 174 -20.43 -11.41 -21.35
N THR A 175 -21.02 -10.29 -21.73
CA THR A 175 -22.15 -10.24 -22.68
C THR A 175 -21.89 -9.32 -23.87
N GLN A 176 -20.94 -8.41 -23.78
CA GLN A 176 -20.57 -7.46 -24.82
C GLN A 176 -19.13 -7.67 -25.24
N GLY A 177 -18.84 -7.51 -26.51
CA GLY A 177 -17.45 -7.55 -27.01
C GLY A 177 -16.60 -6.39 -26.48
N GLY A 178 -15.31 -6.66 -26.30
CA GLY A 178 -14.33 -5.67 -25.84
C GLY A 178 -14.32 -5.49 -24.32
N ASN A 179 -13.34 -4.73 -23.85
CA ASN A 179 -13.21 -4.33 -22.45
C ASN A 179 -12.75 -2.88 -22.35
N TYR A 180 -13.70 -1.99 -22.13
CA TYR A 180 -13.43 -0.61 -21.76
C TYR A 180 -13.58 -0.51 -20.22
N TYR A 181 -12.46 -0.51 -19.51
CA TYR A 181 -12.43 -0.59 -18.06
C TYR A 181 -12.64 0.79 -17.43
N THR A 182 -13.73 0.96 -16.68
CA THR A 182 -14.06 2.21 -15.99
C THR A 182 -14.28 2.05 -14.49
N ASP A 183 -14.79 0.88 -14.08
CA ASP A 183 -15.26 0.66 -12.72
C ASP A 183 -14.64 -0.61 -12.16
N GLY A 184 -13.83 -0.47 -11.14
CA GLY A 184 -13.23 -1.63 -10.50
C GLY A 184 -12.52 -1.29 -9.20
N ALA A 185 -12.10 -2.33 -8.52
CA ALA A 185 -11.38 -2.24 -7.25
C ALA A 185 -9.98 -1.62 -7.40
N GLN A 186 -9.45 -1.57 -8.63
CA GLN A 186 -8.12 -1.04 -8.93
C GLN A 186 -8.16 -0.03 -10.07
N PRO A 187 -7.31 1.01 -10.03
CA PRO A 187 -7.30 2.05 -11.06
C PRO A 187 -6.68 1.59 -12.40
N TYR A 188 -6.01 0.43 -12.46
CA TYR A 188 -5.40 -0.11 -13.67
C TYR A 188 -6.29 -1.17 -14.32
N LYS A 189 -6.25 -1.24 -15.65
CA LYS A 189 -6.84 -2.30 -16.46
C LYS A 189 -5.96 -3.56 -16.46
N SER A 190 -4.64 -3.38 -16.53
CA SER A 190 -3.69 -4.50 -16.50
C SER A 190 -2.45 -4.14 -15.68
N MET A 191 -1.83 -5.14 -15.07
CA MET A 191 -0.57 -4.96 -14.36
C MET A 191 0.34 -6.18 -14.60
N VAL A 192 1.60 -5.89 -14.92
CA VAL A 192 2.69 -6.86 -14.93
C VAL A 192 3.76 -6.36 -13.98
N THR A 193 4.08 -7.13 -12.95
CA THR A 193 5.09 -6.76 -11.96
C THR A 193 6.12 -7.87 -11.82
N ALA A 194 7.39 -7.52 -11.79
CA ALA A 194 8.50 -8.39 -11.43
C ALA A 194 9.18 -7.82 -10.19
N TRP A 195 9.35 -8.65 -9.19
CA TRP A 195 10.06 -8.31 -7.97
C TRP A 195 11.08 -9.39 -7.63
N TYR A 196 12.28 -8.97 -7.26
CA TYR A 196 13.34 -9.85 -6.80
C TYR A 196 13.93 -9.31 -5.51
N HIS A 197 14.15 -10.20 -4.55
CA HIS A 197 14.78 -9.90 -3.26
C HIS A 197 15.87 -10.91 -2.97
N TYR A 198 16.94 -10.43 -2.35
CA TYR A 198 18.03 -11.26 -1.88
C TYR A 198 18.45 -10.88 -0.45
N ASP A 199 18.39 -11.86 0.45
CA ASP A 199 18.95 -11.79 1.80
C ASP A 199 20.40 -12.28 1.75
N PHE A 200 21.37 -11.41 1.99
CA PHE A 200 22.80 -11.73 1.94
C PHE A 200 23.20 -12.60 3.13
N PRO A 201 23.77 -13.81 2.94
CA PRO A 201 23.99 -14.75 4.03
C PRO A 201 25.11 -14.36 5.00
N LYS A 202 26.03 -13.48 4.60
CA LYS A 202 27.20 -13.09 5.39
C LYS A 202 27.10 -11.72 6.04
N ILE A 203 26.13 -10.92 5.64
CA ILE A 203 25.90 -9.58 6.17
C ILE A 203 24.39 -9.39 6.38
N PRO A 204 23.95 -8.66 7.40
CA PRO A 204 22.54 -8.43 7.67
C PRO A 204 21.92 -7.42 6.70
N LEU A 205 22.06 -7.67 5.41
CA LEU A 205 21.58 -6.84 4.30
C LEU A 205 20.55 -7.61 3.48
N GLY A 206 19.39 -7.01 3.26
CA GLY A 206 18.41 -7.40 2.26
C GLY A 206 18.33 -6.37 1.15
N ALA A 207 18.27 -6.79 -0.10
CA ALA A 207 18.15 -5.89 -1.25
C ALA A 207 17.05 -6.38 -2.20
N SER A 208 16.22 -5.45 -2.67
CA SER A 208 15.16 -5.74 -3.64
C SER A 208 15.26 -4.84 -4.86
N VAL A 209 14.79 -5.37 -5.99
CA VAL A 209 14.47 -4.60 -7.19
C VAL A 209 13.03 -4.88 -7.60
N LEU A 210 12.34 -3.84 -8.07
CA LEU A 210 10.96 -3.89 -8.51
C LEU A 210 10.84 -3.25 -9.89
N PHE A 211 10.17 -3.95 -10.79
CA PHE A 211 9.65 -3.39 -12.05
C PHE A 211 8.15 -3.62 -12.10
N MET A 212 7.38 -2.59 -12.41
CA MET A 212 5.93 -2.67 -12.58
C MET A 212 5.53 -1.92 -13.85
N ASN A 213 4.68 -2.53 -14.66
CA ASN A 213 4.04 -1.92 -15.81
C ASN A 213 2.54 -2.02 -15.64
N THR A 214 1.87 -0.88 -15.57
CA THR A 214 0.40 -0.79 -15.46
C THR A 214 -0.19 -0.20 -16.73
N GLY A 215 -1.21 -0.86 -17.27
CA GLY A 215 -2.02 -0.36 -18.38
C GLY A 215 -3.24 0.35 -17.84
N MET A 216 -3.38 1.63 -18.14
CA MET A 216 -4.54 2.47 -17.80
C MET A 216 -5.52 2.51 -18.96
N GLN A 217 -6.82 2.64 -18.69
CA GLN A 217 -7.80 2.84 -19.75
C GLN A 217 -7.75 4.27 -20.22
N GLY A 218 -7.41 4.47 -21.48
CA GLY A 218 -7.43 5.76 -22.16
C GLY A 218 -8.50 5.83 -23.26
N GLY A 219 -8.76 7.05 -23.72
CA GLY A 219 -9.72 7.34 -24.77
C GLY A 219 -11.19 7.23 -24.35
N GLU A 220 -12.08 7.40 -25.29
CA GLU A 220 -13.54 7.29 -25.11
C GLU A 220 -14.02 5.91 -25.56
N LYS A 221 -15.01 5.35 -24.83
CA LYS A 221 -15.52 3.98 -25.05
C LYS A 221 -15.92 3.70 -26.49
N ASP A 222 -16.63 4.63 -27.10
CA ASP A 222 -17.25 4.43 -28.42
C ASP A 222 -16.47 5.10 -29.58
N ALA A 223 -15.43 5.86 -29.26
CA ALA A 223 -14.67 6.60 -30.29
C ALA A 223 -13.24 6.09 -30.45
N ASN A 224 -12.46 6.01 -29.37
CA ASN A 224 -11.04 5.68 -29.44
C ASN A 224 -10.55 4.97 -28.18
N PRO A 225 -11.10 3.78 -27.83
CA PRO A 225 -10.65 3.04 -26.67
C PRO A 225 -9.24 2.49 -26.88
N HIS A 226 -8.33 2.82 -25.98
CA HIS A 226 -6.96 2.32 -26.01
C HIS A 226 -6.43 2.13 -24.57
N SER A 227 -5.21 1.63 -24.44
CA SER A 227 -4.51 1.56 -23.16
C SER A 227 -3.24 2.38 -23.24
N GLU A 228 -3.03 3.23 -22.25
CA GLU A 228 -1.77 3.90 -22.00
C GLU A 228 -1.00 3.16 -20.93
N TYR A 229 0.33 3.20 -20.98
CA TYR A 229 1.17 2.40 -20.08
C TYR A 229 2.08 3.28 -19.24
N GLN A 230 2.05 3.00 -17.95
CA GLN A 230 2.92 3.60 -16.94
C GLN A 230 3.87 2.54 -16.39
N GLN A 231 5.16 2.84 -16.34
CA GLN A 231 6.17 1.99 -15.74
C GLN A 231 6.68 2.58 -14.44
N LEU A 232 7.02 1.69 -13.50
CA LEU A 232 7.76 2.02 -12.29
C LEU A 232 8.92 1.04 -12.16
N ILE A 233 10.11 1.57 -11.93
CA ILE A 233 11.32 0.79 -11.68
C ILE A 233 12.05 1.35 -10.46
N GLY A 234 12.59 0.48 -9.63
CA GLY A 234 13.37 0.91 -8.48
C GLY A 234 13.81 -0.22 -7.58
N GLY A 235 14.23 0.14 -6.37
CA GLY A 235 14.73 -0.83 -5.42
C GLY A 235 14.66 -0.34 -3.98
N TYR A 236 14.85 -1.30 -3.09
CA TYR A 236 14.84 -1.13 -1.65
C TYR A 236 16.01 -1.88 -1.02
N LEU A 237 16.64 -1.25 -0.04
CA LEU A 237 17.72 -1.81 0.76
C LEU A 237 17.34 -1.78 2.24
N SER A 238 17.65 -2.85 2.98
CA SER A 238 17.47 -2.90 4.44
C SER A 238 18.71 -3.53 5.06
N TYR A 239 19.48 -2.74 5.81
CA TYR A 239 20.66 -3.18 6.55
C TYR A 239 20.37 -3.18 8.05
N LYS A 240 20.52 -4.34 8.71
CA LYS A 240 20.07 -4.57 10.09
C LYS A 240 21.15 -5.17 11.00
N PRO A 241 22.29 -4.47 11.20
CA PRO A 241 23.32 -4.96 12.13
C PRO A 241 22.91 -4.69 13.59
N ASN A 242 22.83 -5.74 14.41
CA ASN A 242 22.53 -5.65 15.84
C ASN A 242 21.32 -4.74 16.16
N HIS A 243 21.59 -3.58 16.79
CA HIS A 243 20.59 -2.62 17.27
C HIS A 243 20.27 -1.50 16.25
N LEU A 244 20.86 -1.55 15.09
CA LEU A 244 20.67 -0.54 14.04
C LEU A 244 19.89 -1.13 12.86
N ARG A 245 18.98 -0.35 12.32
CA ARG A 245 18.34 -0.62 11.05
C ARG A 245 18.46 0.61 10.15
N VAL A 246 18.96 0.41 8.95
CA VAL A 246 19.02 1.44 7.91
C VAL A 246 18.25 0.95 6.70
N ASP A 247 17.19 1.65 6.35
CA ASP A 247 16.40 1.40 5.16
C ASP A 247 16.63 2.51 4.14
N GLY A 248 16.64 2.16 2.86
CA GLY A 248 16.72 3.11 1.76
C GLY A 248 15.95 2.62 0.54
N SER A 249 15.30 3.52 -0.18
CA SER A 249 14.61 3.18 -1.42
C SER A 249 14.72 4.29 -2.46
N TYR A 250 14.66 3.88 -3.72
CA TYR A 250 14.51 4.78 -4.86
C TYR A 250 13.61 4.13 -5.90
N TYR A 251 12.64 4.91 -6.41
CA TYR A 251 11.74 4.49 -7.48
C TYR A 251 11.54 5.60 -8.50
N HIS A 252 11.41 5.21 -9.75
CA HIS A 252 11.21 6.11 -10.88
C HIS A 252 9.98 5.69 -11.69
N GLN A 253 9.10 6.64 -11.99
CA GLN A 253 7.91 6.46 -12.82
C GLN A 253 8.14 7.06 -14.21
N LEU A 254 7.76 6.30 -15.22
CA LEU A 254 7.91 6.61 -16.63
C LEU A 254 6.62 6.25 -17.39
N GLY A 255 6.56 6.61 -18.68
CA GLY A 255 5.45 6.26 -19.56
C GLY A 255 4.41 7.35 -19.66
N LYS A 256 3.13 7.00 -19.66
CA LYS A 256 2.01 7.93 -19.84
C LYS A 256 0.85 7.60 -18.91
N ASN A 257 0.10 8.64 -18.50
CA ASN A 257 -1.17 8.48 -17.79
C ASN A 257 -2.31 8.14 -18.79
N GLU A 258 -3.53 7.99 -18.27
CA GLU A 258 -4.76 7.71 -19.06
C GLU A 258 -5.09 8.74 -20.11
N GLU A 259 -4.63 9.97 -19.95
CA GLU A 259 -4.81 11.09 -20.91
C GLU A 259 -3.69 11.15 -21.97
N GLY A 260 -2.71 10.22 -21.94
CA GLY A 260 -1.57 10.20 -22.83
C GLY A 260 -0.45 11.19 -22.46
N ILE A 261 -0.53 11.84 -21.32
CA ILE A 261 0.48 12.79 -20.83
C ILE A 261 1.69 12.00 -20.31
N LYS A 262 2.88 12.39 -20.76
CA LYS A 262 4.13 11.76 -20.35
C LYS A 262 4.39 11.91 -18.85
N ILE A 263 4.83 10.83 -18.21
CA ILE A 263 5.23 10.79 -16.82
C ILE A 263 6.75 10.69 -16.72
N ASN A 264 7.34 11.46 -15.80
CA ASN A 264 8.76 11.39 -15.45
C ASN A 264 8.92 11.87 -13.99
N ALA A 265 8.69 10.96 -13.07
CA ALA A 265 8.61 11.27 -11.65
C ALA A 265 9.46 10.30 -10.83
N CYS A 266 9.96 10.73 -9.68
CA CYS A 266 10.76 9.87 -8.82
C CYS A 266 10.46 10.08 -7.34
N MET A 267 10.78 9.06 -6.55
CA MET A 267 10.83 9.15 -5.10
C MET A 267 12.12 8.54 -4.57
N ALA A 268 12.56 9.04 -3.43
CA ALA A 268 13.65 8.47 -2.64
C ALA A 268 13.27 8.51 -1.17
N SER A 269 13.69 7.53 -0.39
CA SER A 269 13.55 7.56 1.06
C SER A 269 14.77 6.96 1.74
N THR A 270 15.06 7.45 2.95
CA THR A 270 16.01 6.85 3.86
C THR A 270 15.48 6.93 5.28
N LYS A 271 15.72 5.88 6.05
CA LYS A 271 15.35 5.80 7.45
C LYS A 271 16.43 5.08 8.23
N VAL A 272 16.78 5.63 9.38
CA VAL A 272 17.66 5.01 10.37
C VAL A 272 16.85 4.80 11.66
N ASP A 273 16.87 3.60 12.19
CA ASP A 273 16.30 3.24 13.50
C ASP A 273 17.44 2.64 14.34
N TRP A 274 17.62 3.19 15.52
CA TRP A 274 18.60 2.70 16.49
C TRP A 274 17.89 2.35 17.79
N SER A 275 17.83 1.05 18.09
CA SER A 275 17.13 0.48 19.24
C SER A 275 18.12 -0.32 20.11
N PRO A 276 18.92 0.35 20.96
CA PRO A 276 19.97 -0.30 21.75
C PRO A 276 19.41 -1.31 22.76
N THR A 277 18.14 -1.21 23.07
CA THR A 277 17.40 -2.17 23.89
C THR A 277 15.98 -2.33 23.36
N ASP A 278 15.27 -3.36 23.80
CA ASP A 278 13.84 -3.53 23.49
C ASP A 278 12.93 -2.48 24.15
N LYS A 279 13.49 -1.67 25.06
CA LYS A 279 12.70 -0.70 25.86
C LYS A 279 12.68 0.69 25.25
N TYR A 280 13.63 1.06 24.44
CA TYR A 280 13.66 2.36 23.80
C TYR A 280 14.48 2.35 22.51
N GLY A 281 14.12 3.23 21.61
CA GLY A 281 14.87 3.49 20.39
C GLY A 281 14.52 4.85 19.82
N VAL A 282 15.31 5.27 18.87
CA VAL A 282 15.16 6.52 18.13
C VAL A 282 15.19 6.24 16.65
N GLU A 283 14.42 7.00 15.89
CA GLU A 283 14.39 6.92 14.44
C GLU A 283 14.54 8.32 13.83
N ALA A 284 15.16 8.38 12.66
CA ALA A 284 15.20 9.59 11.85
C ALA A 284 15.22 9.20 10.37
N GLY A 285 14.71 10.07 9.51
CA GLY A 285 14.71 9.79 8.08
C GLY A 285 14.30 10.99 7.25
N PHE A 286 14.32 10.74 5.95
CA PHE A 286 13.94 11.72 4.94
C PHE A 286 13.25 11.02 3.77
N ASP A 287 12.10 11.55 3.37
CA ASP A 287 11.37 11.14 2.18
C ASP A 287 11.33 12.30 1.19
N TYR A 288 11.51 11.97 -0.08
CA TYR A 288 11.40 12.88 -1.20
C TYR A 288 10.47 12.27 -2.26
N MET A 289 9.46 13.00 -2.67
CA MET A 289 8.64 12.70 -3.85
C MET A 289 8.71 13.89 -4.78
N SER A 290 9.11 13.68 -6.02
CA SER A 290 9.16 14.74 -7.05
C SER A 290 7.77 15.33 -7.29
N GLY A 291 7.72 16.57 -7.76
CA GLY A 291 6.48 17.32 -7.97
C GLY A 291 6.47 18.11 -9.26
N ASP A 292 5.27 18.50 -9.65
CA ASP A 292 5.01 19.37 -10.78
C ASP A 292 5.37 20.82 -10.46
N LYS A 293 5.83 21.55 -11.46
CA LYS A 293 6.08 22.99 -11.32
C LYS A 293 4.78 23.75 -11.54
N LEU A 294 4.39 24.56 -10.57
CA LEU A 294 3.29 25.49 -10.73
C LEU A 294 3.82 26.81 -11.32
N PHE A 295 3.33 27.20 -12.50
CA PHE A 295 3.74 28.43 -13.17
C PHE A 295 2.88 29.64 -12.82
N ALA A 296 1.66 29.43 -12.32
CA ALA A 296 0.78 30.48 -11.82
C ALA A 296 -0.27 29.88 -10.88
N VAL A 297 -0.61 30.59 -9.82
CA VAL A 297 -1.84 30.33 -9.06
C VAL A 297 -2.93 31.13 -9.74
N PRO A 298 -3.95 30.52 -10.35
CA PRO A 298 -5.05 31.29 -10.94
C PRO A 298 -5.72 32.15 -9.85
N PRO A 299 -6.17 33.36 -10.16
CA PRO A 299 -7.00 34.14 -9.24
C PRO A 299 -8.18 33.29 -8.77
N SER A 300 -8.61 33.49 -7.52
CA SER A 300 -9.74 32.76 -6.94
C SER A 300 -10.95 32.81 -7.87
N GLY A 301 -11.40 31.66 -8.38
CA GLY A 301 -12.55 31.53 -9.25
C GLY A 301 -12.26 31.08 -10.69
N SER A 302 -11.02 31.09 -11.15
CA SER A 302 -10.66 30.56 -12.47
C SER A 302 -10.16 29.13 -12.33
N ILE A 303 -10.84 28.18 -12.94
CA ILE A 303 -10.30 26.83 -13.17
C ILE A 303 -9.31 26.97 -14.34
N GLY A 304 -8.08 27.34 -14.04
CA GLY A 304 -7.00 27.29 -15.01
C GLY A 304 -6.69 25.83 -15.29
N VAL A 305 -6.99 25.36 -16.49
CA VAL A 305 -6.52 24.05 -16.95
C VAL A 305 -5.02 24.14 -17.08
N ILE A 306 -4.29 23.53 -16.13
CA ILE A 306 -2.84 23.35 -16.24
C ILE A 306 -2.64 22.27 -17.30
N GLN A 307 -2.33 22.64 -18.53
CA GLN A 307 -1.90 21.68 -19.55
C GLN A 307 -0.50 21.19 -19.18
N HIS A 308 -0.43 20.05 -18.53
CA HIS A 308 0.83 19.38 -18.26
C HIS A 308 1.38 18.81 -19.57
N LYS A 309 2.54 19.28 -20.03
CA LYS A 309 3.31 18.58 -21.07
C LYS A 309 3.99 17.33 -20.55
N GLU A 310 4.26 17.29 -19.26
CA GLU A 310 4.91 16.19 -18.55
C GLU A 310 4.49 16.23 -17.07
N ILE A 311 4.09 15.08 -16.51
CA ILE A 311 3.78 14.90 -15.10
C ILE A 311 5.10 14.56 -14.38
N LYS A 312 5.45 15.36 -13.38
CA LYS A 312 6.63 15.16 -12.51
C LYS A 312 6.24 14.82 -11.09
N GLY A 313 4.96 14.89 -10.75
CA GLY A 313 4.43 14.49 -9.47
C GLY A 313 4.46 12.96 -9.31
N PHE A 314 5.27 12.46 -8.36
CA PHE A 314 5.31 11.03 -8.05
C PHE A 314 4.01 10.59 -7.35
N ASN A 315 3.43 9.49 -7.81
CA ASN A 315 2.21 8.94 -7.25
C ASN A 315 2.40 7.48 -6.79
N PRO A 316 2.54 7.20 -5.49
CA PRO A 316 2.69 5.84 -4.96
C PRO A 316 1.32 5.15 -4.76
N ILE A 317 0.59 4.86 -5.82
CA ILE A 317 -0.84 4.50 -5.87
C ILE A 317 -1.22 3.29 -5.01
N TYR A 318 -0.33 2.26 -4.91
CA TYR A 318 -0.68 0.96 -4.30
C TYR A 318 -0.05 0.75 -2.93
N GLY A 319 0.52 1.79 -2.32
CA GLY A 319 1.24 1.72 -1.05
C GLY A 319 0.35 1.80 0.19
N SER A 320 0.94 1.43 1.34
CA SER A 320 0.35 1.60 2.68
C SER A 320 0.70 2.96 3.27
N HIS A 321 0.03 3.99 2.83
CA HIS A 321 0.43 5.38 2.99
C HIS A 321 0.42 5.89 4.42
N HIS A 322 -0.49 5.40 5.26
CA HIS A 322 -0.53 5.75 6.69
C HIS A 322 0.76 5.43 7.47
N LYS A 323 1.62 4.57 6.93
CA LYS A 323 2.92 4.26 7.54
C LYS A 323 3.93 5.39 7.42
N PHE A 324 3.66 6.39 6.56
CA PHE A 324 4.61 7.41 6.14
C PHE A 324 3.97 8.80 6.21
N TYR A 325 4.76 9.86 6.17
CA TYR A 325 4.35 11.26 5.99
C TYR A 325 3.48 11.86 7.10
N GLY A 326 3.55 11.27 8.32
CA GLY A 326 2.80 11.71 9.50
C GLY A 326 1.45 11.03 9.67
N ALA A 327 1.03 10.84 10.92
CA ALA A 327 -0.16 10.05 11.28
C ALA A 327 -1.50 10.66 10.86
N MET A 328 -1.53 11.95 10.50
CA MET A 328 -2.75 12.63 10.06
C MET A 328 -3.14 12.30 8.61
N ASP A 329 -2.26 11.67 7.82
CA ASP A 329 -2.44 11.36 6.38
C ASP A 329 -2.73 12.60 5.50
N PHE A 330 -2.58 13.79 6.03
CA PHE A 330 -3.06 15.03 5.45
C PHE A 330 -2.50 15.29 4.06
N PHE A 331 -1.19 15.06 3.85
CA PHE A 331 -0.56 15.32 2.56
C PHE A 331 -0.78 14.23 1.53
N TYR A 332 -1.25 13.09 1.96
CA TYR A 332 -1.43 11.93 1.13
C TYR A 332 -2.88 11.72 0.70
N VAL A 333 -3.82 11.76 1.64
CA VAL A 333 -5.25 11.49 1.40
C VAL A 333 -5.98 12.72 0.89
N SER A 334 -5.60 13.92 1.36
CA SER A 334 -6.21 15.17 0.93
C SER A 334 -5.67 15.60 -0.44
N THR A 335 -6.57 15.81 -1.38
CA THR A 335 -6.22 16.29 -2.72
C THR A 335 -5.66 17.70 -2.70
N TYR A 336 -4.69 17.98 -3.58
CA TYR A 336 -4.26 19.34 -3.86
C TYR A 336 -5.26 20.03 -4.79
N VAL A 337 -5.35 21.36 -4.70
CA VAL A 337 -6.19 22.14 -5.59
C VAL A 337 -5.81 21.91 -7.06
N HIS A 338 -6.80 21.85 -7.93
CA HIS A 338 -6.62 21.68 -9.36
C HIS A 338 -5.90 20.40 -9.82
N GLY A 339 -5.86 19.34 -9.01
CA GLY A 339 -5.17 18.08 -9.36
C GLY A 339 -3.64 18.20 -9.45
N PHE A 340 -3.09 19.30 -8.98
CA PHE A 340 -1.67 19.59 -8.99
C PHE A 340 -0.95 18.85 -7.85
N THR A 341 0.21 18.26 -8.14
CA THR A 341 1.03 17.55 -7.16
C THR A 341 2.41 18.20 -7.03
N PRO A 342 2.63 19.08 -6.02
CA PRO A 342 3.90 19.80 -5.86
C PRO A 342 5.03 18.91 -5.34
N GLY A 343 4.79 17.62 -5.17
CA GLY A 343 5.68 16.70 -4.49
C GLY A 343 5.75 16.95 -2.98
N LEU A 344 6.57 16.15 -2.30
CA LEU A 344 6.71 16.24 -0.85
C LEU A 344 8.15 15.98 -0.44
N GLN A 345 8.65 16.80 0.46
CA GLN A 345 9.82 16.56 1.30
C GLN A 345 9.33 16.38 2.73
N ASN A 346 9.72 15.27 3.37
CA ASN A 346 9.36 14.92 4.73
C ASN A 346 10.63 14.56 5.50
N ALA A 347 11.15 15.49 6.30
CA ALA A 347 12.20 15.19 7.27
C ALA A 347 11.56 14.81 8.59
N PHE A 348 11.90 13.67 9.16
CA PHE A 348 11.26 13.18 10.37
C PHE A 348 12.25 12.61 11.37
N ALA A 349 11.86 12.69 12.65
CA ALA A 349 12.54 12.04 13.75
C ALA A 349 11.50 11.52 14.75
N GLY A 350 11.82 10.43 15.44
CA GLY A 350 10.91 9.83 16.41
C GLY A 350 11.64 9.10 17.52
N ILE A 351 10.93 8.88 18.59
CA ILE A 351 11.36 8.05 19.70
C ILE A 351 10.28 7.02 20.00
N HIS A 352 10.67 5.85 20.44
CA HIS A 352 9.76 4.88 21.03
C HIS A 352 10.30 4.38 22.36
N ILE A 353 9.39 4.20 23.30
CA ILE A 353 9.71 3.68 24.63
C ILE A 353 8.71 2.60 25.03
N GLN A 354 9.19 1.63 25.80
CA GLN A 354 8.37 0.59 26.43
C GLN A 354 8.50 0.68 27.95
N PRO A 355 7.75 1.61 28.59
CA PRO A 355 7.88 1.84 30.03
C PRO A 355 7.50 0.61 30.88
N ILE A 356 6.57 -0.19 30.37
CA ILE A 356 6.20 -1.50 30.91
C ILE A 356 6.03 -2.50 29.77
N ASN A 357 6.16 -3.80 30.04
CA ASN A 357 6.17 -4.87 29.01
C ASN A 357 4.96 -4.91 28.06
N ARG A 358 3.86 -4.25 28.42
CA ARG A 358 2.61 -4.26 27.61
C ARG A 358 2.29 -2.92 26.99
N LEU A 359 3.04 -1.86 27.28
CA LEU A 359 2.81 -0.50 26.81
C LEU A 359 3.98 -0.03 25.96
N THR A 360 3.71 0.31 24.71
CA THR A 360 4.65 1.02 23.84
C THR A 360 4.12 2.42 23.59
N VAL A 361 4.96 3.42 23.78
CA VAL A 361 4.66 4.83 23.44
C VAL A 361 5.65 5.27 22.38
N LYS A 362 5.13 5.85 21.30
CA LYS A 362 5.89 6.46 20.21
C LYS A 362 5.57 7.95 20.16
N ALA A 363 6.59 8.77 19.95
CA ALA A 363 6.43 10.18 19.60
C ALA A 363 7.25 10.48 18.34
N ASP A 364 6.69 11.25 17.43
CA ASP A 364 7.33 11.62 16.18
C ASP A 364 7.14 13.11 15.86
N TYR A 365 8.06 13.60 15.06
CA TYR A 365 8.05 14.94 14.50
C TYR A 365 8.33 14.87 13.01
N HIS A 366 7.57 15.64 12.23
CA HIS A 366 7.71 15.76 10.79
C HIS A 366 7.83 17.24 10.40
N TYR A 367 8.85 17.56 9.61
CA TYR A 367 8.94 18.79 8.84
C TYR A 367 8.54 18.49 7.40
N LEU A 368 7.54 19.20 6.90
CA LEU A 368 6.90 18.95 5.62
C LEU A 368 7.04 20.16 4.70
N ALA A 369 7.51 19.92 3.47
CA ALA A 369 7.68 20.95 2.45
C ALA A 369 7.35 20.38 1.06
N THR A 370 7.04 21.27 0.11
CA THR A 370 6.92 20.89 -1.31
C THR A 370 8.27 20.50 -1.89
N ALA A 371 8.30 19.60 -2.87
CA ALA A 371 9.54 19.24 -3.57
C ALA A 371 9.91 20.23 -4.67
N THR A 372 8.96 21.01 -5.15
CA THR A 372 9.16 22.05 -6.17
C THR A 372 8.95 23.43 -5.60
N LYS A 373 9.78 24.39 -6.06
CA LYS A 373 9.57 25.79 -5.74
C LYS A 373 8.30 26.28 -6.45
N LEU A 374 7.41 26.84 -5.66
CA LEU A 374 6.16 27.43 -6.13
C LEU A 374 6.34 28.93 -6.39
N LEU A 375 5.63 29.46 -7.37
CA LEU A 375 5.66 30.88 -7.67
C LEU A 375 5.07 31.66 -6.48
N ASP A 376 5.80 32.67 -5.97
CA ASP A 376 5.38 33.57 -4.90
C ASP A 376 4.91 32.91 -3.58
N MET A 377 5.30 31.64 -3.36
CA MET A 377 5.01 30.91 -2.13
C MET A 377 6.24 30.26 -1.52
N ASN A 378 6.27 30.14 -0.20
CA ASN A 378 7.29 29.39 0.51
C ASN A 378 7.07 27.87 0.28
N MET A 379 8.15 27.08 0.24
CA MET A 379 8.04 25.62 0.09
C MET A 379 7.55 24.92 1.36
N THR A 380 7.72 25.52 2.53
CA THR A 380 7.32 24.92 3.81
C THR A 380 5.80 24.75 3.87
N LEU A 381 5.34 23.52 4.13
CA LEU A 381 3.94 23.18 4.35
C LEU A 381 3.57 23.20 5.81
N GLY A 382 4.48 22.80 6.70
CA GLY A 382 4.25 22.86 8.14
C GLY A 382 5.05 21.86 8.94
N HIS A 383 4.71 21.76 10.22
CA HIS A 383 5.32 20.91 11.22
C HIS A 383 4.24 20.06 11.89
N GLN A 384 4.44 18.76 11.96
CA GLN A 384 3.54 17.83 12.65
C GLN A 384 4.27 17.18 13.82
N ILE A 385 3.60 17.08 14.95
CA ILE A 385 4.02 16.29 16.11
C ILE A 385 2.94 15.25 16.38
N GLY A 386 3.34 13.99 16.55
CA GLY A 386 2.48 12.86 16.87
C GLY A 386 2.90 12.18 18.16
N VAL A 387 1.94 11.64 18.90
CA VAL A 387 2.16 10.71 20.02
C VAL A 387 1.16 9.58 19.89
N GLU A 388 1.61 8.34 19.97
CA GLU A 388 0.78 7.15 19.97
C GLU A 388 1.16 6.23 21.13
N ALA A 389 0.17 5.72 21.83
CA ALA A 389 0.33 4.69 22.86
C ALA A 389 -0.40 3.41 22.43
N ARG A 390 0.27 2.26 22.54
CA ARG A 390 -0.27 0.93 22.25
C ARG A 390 -0.14 0.06 23.50
N TYR A 391 -1.26 -0.46 23.97
CA TYR A 391 -1.33 -1.30 25.17
C TYR A 391 -1.88 -2.69 24.83
N VAL A 392 -1.12 -3.74 25.15
CA VAL A 392 -1.54 -5.14 25.05
C VAL A 392 -2.35 -5.48 26.30
N PHE A 393 -3.68 -5.35 26.21
CA PHE A 393 -4.59 -5.62 27.32
C PHE A 393 -4.61 -7.12 27.69
N ALA A 394 -4.73 -7.98 26.67
CA ALA A 394 -4.69 -9.44 26.79
C ALA A 394 -4.02 -10.04 25.56
N LYS A 395 -3.82 -11.35 25.51
CA LYS A 395 -3.14 -12.07 24.43
C LYS A 395 -3.59 -11.62 23.02
N ASP A 396 -4.89 -11.47 22.81
CA ASP A 396 -5.48 -11.19 21.50
C ASP A 396 -6.19 -9.84 21.47
N ILE A 397 -5.98 -8.98 22.50
CA ILE A 397 -6.66 -7.70 22.65
C ILE A 397 -5.62 -6.57 22.78
N ARG A 398 -5.72 -5.59 21.88
CA ARG A 398 -4.85 -4.41 21.86
C ARG A 398 -5.69 -3.14 21.84
N LEU A 399 -5.29 -2.18 22.68
CA LEU A 399 -5.80 -0.82 22.70
C LEU A 399 -4.72 0.11 22.13
N SER A 400 -5.12 1.07 21.32
CA SER A 400 -4.24 2.14 20.86
C SER A 400 -4.94 3.49 21.02
N ALA A 401 -4.17 4.51 21.38
CA ALA A 401 -4.62 5.89 21.42
C ALA A 401 -3.53 6.77 20.81
N GLY A 402 -3.91 7.71 19.97
CA GLY A 402 -3.00 8.63 19.29
C GLY A 402 -3.52 10.05 19.30
N TYR A 403 -2.59 11.00 19.30
CA TYR A 403 -2.88 12.40 19.10
C TYR A 403 -1.81 13.03 18.23
N SER A 404 -2.23 13.79 17.22
CA SER A 404 -1.34 14.55 16.36
C SER A 404 -1.78 15.99 16.24
N TYR A 405 -0.81 16.87 16.22
CA TYR A 405 -0.98 18.30 16.05
C TYR A 405 -0.07 18.80 14.93
N MET A 406 -0.61 19.61 14.03
CA MET A 406 0.13 20.21 12.95
C MET A 406 -0.06 21.71 12.92
N THR A 407 1.05 22.44 12.82
CA THR A 407 1.06 23.86 12.43
C THR A 407 1.34 23.95 10.94
N GLY A 408 0.35 24.35 10.16
CA GLY A 408 0.47 24.59 8.72
C GLY A 408 0.90 26.02 8.41
N THR A 409 1.26 26.24 7.17
CA THR A 409 1.63 27.55 6.62
C THR A 409 0.56 28.07 5.67
N GLU A 410 0.64 29.33 5.28
CA GLU A 410 -0.20 29.91 4.23
C GLU A 410 -0.11 29.14 2.89
N THR A 411 1.06 28.60 2.58
CA THR A 411 1.26 27.72 1.40
C THR A 411 0.42 26.47 1.49
N MET A 412 0.41 25.80 2.65
CA MET A 412 -0.44 24.63 2.89
C MET A 412 -1.92 24.98 2.73
N GLU A 413 -2.39 26.08 3.33
CA GLU A 413 -3.78 26.51 3.23
C GLU A 413 -4.20 26.76 1.77
N LYS A 414 -3.37 27.44 1.00
CA LYS A 414 -3.63 27.71 -0.42
C LYS A 414 -3.67 26.44 -1.25
N LEU A 415 -2.73 25.50 -1.04
CA LEU A 415 -2.60 24.29 -1.84
C LEU A 415 -3.67 23.24 -1.50
N LYS A 416 -4.11 23.19 -0.26
CA LYS A 416 -5.04 22.17 0.26
C LYS A 416 -6.45 22.71 0.53
N ARG A 417 -6.69 24.00 0.30
CA ARG A 417 -7.92 24.70 0.70
C ARG A 417 -8.29 24.46 2.17
N ALA A 418 -7.30 24.29 3.02
CA ALA A 418 -7.51 24.09 4.44
C ALA A 418 -7.78 25.47 5.07
N SER A 419 -8.97 25.68 5.61
CA SER A 419 -9.26 26.85 6.42
C SER A 419 -8.98 26.56 7.91
N GLY A 420 -8.60 27.55 8.69
CA GLY A 420 -8.54 27.43 10.14
C GLY A 420 -7.18 27.73 10.76
N ASN A 421 -6.57 28.87 10.41
CA ASN A 421 -5.37 29.40 11.06
C ASN A 421 -4.16 28.43 11.10
N GLY A 422 -4.02 27.57 10.09
CA GLY A 422 -2.88 26.66 9.96
C GLY A 422 -2.76 25.54 11.00
N SER A 423 -3.72 25.42 11.92
CA SER A 423 -3.65 24.46 13.03
C SER A 423 -4.60 23.27 12.80
N LEU A 424 -4.03 22.10 12.64
CA LEU A 424 -4.79 20.85 12.47
C LEU A 424 -4.59 19.96 13.68
N ARG A 425 -5.63 19.19 14.05
CA ARG A 425 -5.61 18.26 15.18
C ARG A 425 -6.30 16.96 14.82
N TRP A 426 -5.71 15.87 15.25
CA TRP A 426 -6.24 14.55 15.06
C TRP A 426 -6.09 13.74 16.35
N ALA A 427 -7.14 13.06 16.76
CA ALA A 427 -7.11 12.12 17.86
C ALA A 427 -7.69 10.78 17.39
N LEU A 428 -7.06 9.70 17.81
CA LEU A 428 -7.44 8.33 17.51
C LEU A 428 -7.63 7.53 18.80
N PHE A 429 -8.63 6.69 18.80
CA PHE A 429 -8.75 5.55 19.70
C PHE A 429 -9.05 4.28 18.87
N SER A 430 -8.35 3.18 19.17
CA SER A 430 -8.53 1.92 18.46
C SER A 430 -8.54 0.73 19.39
N LEU A 431 -9.47 -0.19 19.15
CA LEU A 431 -9.56 -1.51 19.79
C LEU A 431 -9.40 -2.57 18.72
N SER A 432 -8.41 -3.43 18.88
CA SER A 432 -8.17 -4.62 18.03
C SER A 432 -8.36 -5.89 18.84
N ILE A 433 -9.20 -6.80 18.37
CA ILE A 433 -9.45 -8.11 18.95
C ILE A 433 -9.20 -9.15 17.86
N SER A 434 -8.23 -10.05 18.04
CA SER A 434 -7.78 -10.96 16.97
C SER A 434 -7.52 -12.39 17.49
N PRO A 435 -8.55 -13.09 18.03
CA PRO A 435 -8.38 -14.45 18.54
C PRO A 435 -8.29 -15.48 17.41
N ARG A 436 -7.52 -16.54 17.63
CA ARG A 436 -7.68 -17.79 16.92
C ARG A 436 -8.85 -18.56 17.50
N ILE A 437 -9.91 -18.73 16.69
CA ILE A 437 -11.15 -19.40 17.14
C ILE A 437 -10.98 -20.92 17.07
N PHE A 438 -10.32 -21.39 16.02
CA PHE A 438 -10.18 -22.81 15.76
C PHE A 438 -8.88 -23.13 15.04
N ALA A 439 -8.24 -24.25 15.42
CA ALA A 439 -7.15 -24.84 14.66
C ALA A 439 -7.16 -26.36 14.83
N ILE A 440 -6.96 -27.08 13.76
CA ILE A 440 -6.87 -28.54 13.75
C ILE A 440 -5.78 -28.98 12.79
N ASN A 441 -5.05 -30.03 13.17
CA ASN A 441 -4.08 -30.73 12.33
C ASN A 441 -4.50 -32.18 12.21
N TRP A 442 -4.39 -32.80 11.02
CA TRP A 442 -4.72 -34.22 10.77
C TRP A 442 -3.93 -34.82 9.61
#